data_4c93b24aa7d77d31ccf5d190128ba346
#
_entry.id   4c93b24aa7d77d31ccf5d190128ba346
#
_cell.length_a   1.000
_cell.length_b   1.000
_cell.length_c   1.000
_cell.angle_alpha   90.00
_cell.angle_beta   90.00
_cell.angle_gamma   90.00
#
_symmetry.space_group_name_H-M   'P 1'
#
loop_
_entity.id
_entity.type
_entity.pdbx_description
1 polymer ?
#
loop_
_entity_poly.entity_id
_entity_poly.type
_entity_poly.pdbx_seq_one_letter_code
_entity_poly.pdbx_strand_id
1 'polypeptide(L)'
;GIEKGDCFALLMDNSADFLMLLLAAHRIGAIAALINTTVTGEGLKHVVTIVDAKATVLGASHLEKFESSMPEAELQSLKLFLVEDSMAVPDGYTNINTAAQSAGEVVPHPLKIKDVGMYIYTSGTTGLPKAALITNGRAVKTSYAGQFFGFRAKQKDVLYLTLPLYHATGLLWSWAGCLRAGATTVIKEKFSASEFWPDVRKHKATMFGYVGELCRYLMNVAPNDDDQNHQLRVISGNGLRPDIWEKFQTRFKIPKIRELYGATEGVGALVNTHGRPGMVGRYMRGSLVVKCDLETGEPIRNSEGYCESVDIGETGLFISELSKLATFEGYLDKQASNKKIMADVMKDGDTWFNSGDLLTRHENNWLSFADRVGDTYRWKSENVSTME
;
A
#
# COMPACT_ATOMS: atom_id res chain seq x y z
N GLY A 1 -8.09 -18.38 21.87
CA GLY A 1 -8.87 -17.54 21.81
C GLY A 1 -9.06 -16.41 20.82
N ILE A 2 -8.58 -16.49 19.57
CA ILE A 2 -8.97 -15.61 18.47
C ILE A 2 -9.87 -16.40 17.53
N GLU A 3 -11.04 -15.85 17.23
CA GLU A 3 -12.07 -16.48 16.43
C GLU A 3 -12.27 -15.72 15.11
N LYS A 4 -13.11 -16.26 14.23
CA LYS A 4 -13.47 -15.59 12.97
C LYS A 4 -14.08 -14.21 13.23
N GLY A 5 -13.54 -13.20 12.53
CA GLY A 5 -13.97 -11.82 12.65
C GLY A 5 -13.30 -11.02 13.78
N ASP A 6 -12.61 -11.69 14.69
CA ASP A 6 -11.79 -11.01 15.68
C ASP A 6 -10.58 -10.34 15.03
N CYS A 7 -10.16 -9.21 15.59
CA CYS A 7 -8.98 -8.49 15.14
C CYS A 7 -7.80 -8.73 16.08
N PHE A 8 -6.60 -8.81 15.51
CA PHE A 8 -5.35 -8.66 16.24
C PHE A 8 -4.46 -7.62 15.56
N ALA A 9 -3.72 -6.86 16.36
CA ALA A 9 -2.76 -5.89 15.91
C ALA A 9 -1.42 -6.58 15.60
N LEU A 10 -0.78 -6.25 14.48
CA LEU A 10 0.51 -6.80 14.07
C LEU A 10 1.51 -5.67 13.87
N LEU A 11 2.46 -5.55 14.80
CA LEU A 11 3.54 -4.55 14.78
C LEU A 11 4.89 -5.24 14.60
N MET A 12 5.30 -5.43 13.36
CA MET A 12 6.55 -6.12 13.00
C MET A 12 7.17 -5.52 11.75
N ASP A 13 8.48 -5.60 11.67
CA ASP A 13 9.21 -5.36 10.42
C ASP A 13 9.02 -6.51 9.42
N ASN A 14 9.48 -6.30 8.20
CA ASN A 14 9.42 -7.31 7.16
C ASN A 14 10.14 -8.58 7.58
N SER A 15 9.44 -9.70 7.61
CA SER A 15 9.99 -11.02 7.91
C SER A 15 9.13 -12.14 7.31
N ALA A 16 9.63 -13.35 7.32
CA ALA A 16 8.83 -14.52 6.99
C ALA A 16 7.70 -14.73 8.01
N ASP A 17 7.96 -14.45 9.29
CA ASP A 17 7.00 -14.59 10.38
C ASP A 17 5.81 -13.65 10.22
N PHE A 18 6.03 -12.40 9.76
CA PHE A 18 4.94 -11.49 9.41
C PHE A 18 3.97 -12.14 8.42
N LEU A 19 4.49 -12.75 7.37
CA LEU A 19 3.68 -13.41 6.35
C LEU A 19 3.01 -14.69 6.85
N MET A 20 3.70 -15.47 7.68
CA MET A 20 3.12 -16.67 8.29
C MET A 20 1.97 -16.31 9.23
N LEU A 21 2.12 -15.28 10.05
CA LEU A 21 1.08 -14.78 10.95
C LEU A 21 -0.14 -14.27 10.16
N LEU A 22 0.10 -13.53 9.07
CA LEU A 22 -0.99 -13.08 8.19
C LEU A 22 -1.73 -14.25 7.56
N LEU A 23 -1.03 -15.26 7.04
CA LEU A 23 -1.64 -16.46 6.47
C LEU A 23 -2.38 -17.30 7.53
N ALA A 24 -1.82 -17.39 8.75
CA ALA A 24 -2.47 -18.06 9.87
C ALA A 24 -3.77 -17.34 10.26
N ALA A 25 -3.77 -16.00 10.30
CA ALA A 25 -4.99 -15.22 10.53
C ALA A 25 -6.06 -15.52 9.48
N HIS A 26 -5.69 -15.53 8.19
CA HIS A 26 -6.61 -15.89 7.12
C HIS A 26 -7.17 -17.31 7.31
N ARG A 27 -6.33 -18.27 7.75
CA ARG A 27 -6.76 -19.65 7.94
C ARG A 27 -7.87 -19.80 8.99
N ILE A 28 -7.86 -18.98 10.03
CA ILE A 28 -8.88 -18.97 11.10
C ILE A 28 -9.98 -17.94 10.90
N GLY A 29 -9.87 -17.10 9.87
CA GLY A 29 -10.83 -16.03 9.58
C GLY A 29 -10.69 -14.81 10.48
N ALA A 30 -9.55 -14.63 11.15
CA ALA A 30 -9.23 -13.44 11.92
C ALA A 30 -8.79 -12.28 11.01
N ILE A 31 -8.90 -11.06 11.53
CA ILE A 31 -8.51 -9.84 10.83
C ILE A 31 -7.17 -9.37 11.36
N ALA A 32 -6.19 -9.16 10.49
CA ALA A 32 -4.89 -8.62 10.85
C ALA A 32 -4.85 -7.10 10.65
N ALA A 33 -4.65 -6.33 11.72
CA ALA A 33 -4.41 -4.89 11.63
C ALA A 33 -2.91 -4.63 11.48
N LEU A 34 -2.49 -4.23 10.28
CA LEU A 34 -1.08 -4.13 9.89
C LEU A 34 -0.51 -2.76 10.27
N ILE A 35 0.18 -2.67 11.40
CA ILE A 35 0.65 -1.40 11.95
C ILE A 35 1.95 -0.96 11.28
N ASN A 36 2.00 0.31 10.88
CA ASN A 36 3.23 0.95 10.41
C ASN A 36 4.25 1.03 11.55
N THR A 37 5.41 0.43 11.37
CA THR A 37 6.47 0.36 12.38
C THR A 37 7.15 1.68 12.69
N THR A 38 6.86 2.76 11.96
CA THR A 38 7.38 4.11 12.25
C THR A 38 6.50 4.93 13.18
N VAL A 39 5.27 4.50 13.43
CA VAL A 39 4.33 5.21 14.31
C VAL A 39 4.71 5.00 15.77
N THR A 40 4.60 6.07 16.58
CA THR A 40 4.98 6.11 18.00
C THR A 40 3.94 6.86 18.83
N GLY A 41 4.03 6.75 20.15
CA GLY A 41 3.22 7.53 21.12
C GLY A 41 1.72 7.43 20.88
N GLU A 42 1.02 8.55 20.95
CA GLU A 42 -0.45 8.62 20.76
C GLU A 42 -0.91 8.06 19.41
N GLY A 43 -0.10 8.17 18.35
CA GLY A 43 -0.40 7.59 17.05
C GLY A 43 -0.42 6.06 17.11
N LEU A 44 0.55 5.45 17.81
CA LEU A 44 0.62 3.99 17.98
C LEU A 44 -0.54 3.49 18.86
N LYS A 45 -0.80 4.17 19.98
CA LYS A 45 -1.96 3.90 20.82
C LYS A 45 -3.25 3.92 20.00
N HIS A 46 -3.46 4.99 19.22
CA HIS A 46 -4.66 5.15 18.40
C HIS A 46 -4.86 3.97 17.44
N VAL A 47 -3.83 3.58 16.67
CA VAL A 47 -3.98 2.52 15.65
C VAL A 47 -4.23 1.13 16.26
N VAL A 48 -3.80 0.90 17.50
CA VAL A 48 -4.10 -0.36 18.24
C VAL A 48 -5.53 -0.34 18.76
N THR A 49 -5.98 0.79 19.31
CA THR A 49 -7.28 0.88 20.00
C THR A 49 -8.46 0.97 19.04
N ILE A 50 -8.34 1.69 17.91
CA ILE A 50 -9.48 1.89 17.00
C ILE A 50 -9.99 0.60 16.34
N VAL A 51 -9.17 -0.45 16.30
CA VAL A 51 -9.54 -1.73 15.66
C VAL A 51 -10.10 -2.76 16.66
N ASP A 52 -10.25 -2.38 17.92
CA ASP A 52 -10.71 -3.28 18.99
C ASP A 52 -9.94 -4.62 18.99
N ALA A 53 -8.61 -4.52 18.98
CA ALA A 53 -7.75 -5.67 18.87
C ALA A 53 -7.83 -6.56 20.13
N LYS A 54 -8.18 -7.84 19.98
CA LYS A 54 -8.18 -8.82 21.08
C LYS A 54 -6.78 -9.30 21.48
N ALA A 55 -5.83 -9.10 20.62
CA ALA A 55 -4.43 -9.44 20.84
C ALA A 55 -3.52 -8.51 20.06
N THR A 56 -2.29 -8.36 20.54
CA THR A 56 -1.23 -7.67 19.79
C THR A 56 -0.03 -8.61 19.64
N VAL A 57 0.47 -8.73 18.42
CA VAL A 57 1.67 -9.48 18.09
C VAL A 57 2.78 -8.50 17.73
N LEU A 58 3.89 -8.59 18.42
CA LEU A 58 5.03 -7.68 18.31
C LEU A 58 6.26 -8.42 17.81
N GLY A 59 7.02 -7.80 16.92
CA GLY A 59 8.43 -8.13 16.75
C GLY A 59 9.22 -7.58 17.94
N ALA A 60 10.22 -8.32 18.44
CA ALA A 60 10.99 -7.95 19.64
C ALA A 60 11.60 -6.55 19.57
N SER A 61 12.03 -6.11 18.38
CA SER A 61 12.58 -4.75 18.14
C SER A 61 11.60 -3.61 18.43
N HIS A 62 10.32 -3.91 18.56
CA HIS A 62 9.27 -2.91 18.80
C HIS A 62 8.69 -2.92 20.22
N LEU A 63 9.20 -3.78 21.11
CA LEU A 63 8.68 -3.96 22.45
C LEU A 63 8.71 -2.67 23.27
N GLU A 64 9.89 -2.07 23.46
CA GLU A 64 10.06 -0.84 24.24
C GLU A 64 9.20 0.31 23.72
N LYS A 65 9.16 0.46 22.38
CA LYS A 65 8.33 1.46 21.74
C LYS A 65 6.84 1.25 22.00
N PHE A 66 6.39 0.00 21.95
CA PHE A 66 5.00 -0.34 22.21
C PHE A 66 4.62 -0.05 23.65
N GLU A 67 5.41 -0.54 24.63
CA GLU A 67 5.17 -0.32 26.05
C GLU A 67 5.17 1.16 26.43
N SER A 68 6.11 1.93 25.90
CA SER A 68 6.19 3.37 26.15
C SER A 68 5.02 4.17 25.53
N SER A 69 4.32 3.60 24.56
CA SER A 69 3.19 4.25 23.87
C SER A 69 1.82 3.86 24.46
N MET A 70 1.74 2.79 25.25
CA MET A 70 0.48 2.25 25.77
C MET A 70 0.34 2.51 27.27
N PRO A 71 -0.82 2.99 27.76
CA PRO A 71 -1.09 3.05 29.19
C PRO A 71 -1.07 1.67 29.82
N GLU A 72 -0.59 1.55 31.04
CA GLU A 72 -0.49 0.28 31.78
C GLU A 72 -1.83 -0.47 31.87
N ALA A 73 -2.92 0.24 32.09
CA ALA A 73 -4.26 -0.35 32.14
C ALA A 73 -4.68 -0.98 30.81
N GLU A 74 -4.26 -0.41 29.69
CA GLU A 74 -4.53 -0.98 28.35
C GLU A 74 -3.64 -2.19 28.08
N LEU A 75 -2.35 -2.14 28.46
CA LEU A 75 -1.44 -3.28 28.35
C LEU A 75 -1.98 -4.51 29.10
N GLN A 76 -2.49 -4.33 30.32
CA GLN A 76 -3.07 -5.41 31.13
C GLN A 76 -4.34 -6.02 30.53
N SER A 77 -5.05 -5.30 29.66
CA SER A 77 -6.27 -5.78 29.00
C SER A 77 -6.00 -6.55 27.71
N LEU A 78 -4.82 -6.41 27.12
CA LEU A 78 -4.43 -7.02 25.86
C LEU A 78 -3.76 -8.39 26.05
N LYS A 79 -4.02 -9.31 25.13
CA LYS A 79 -3.20 -10.52 24.99
C LYS A 79 -1.97 -10.17 24.17
N LEU A 80 -0.80 -10.22 24.79
CA LEU A 80 0.45 -9.80 24.19
C LEU A 80 1.28 -11.01 23.75
N PHE A 81 1.66 -11.02 22.49
CA PHE A 81 2.53 -12.04 21.89
C PHE A 81 3.79 -11.39 21.36
N LEU A 82 4.91 -12.08 21.56
CA LEU A 82 6.21 -11.65 21.07
C LEU A 82 6.75 -12.68 20.06
N VAL A 83 7.24 -12.20 18.93
CA VAL A 83 7.98 -13.01 17.95
C VAL A 83 9.45 -12.81 18.23
N GLU A 84 10.09 -13.81 18.80
CA GLU A 84 11.50 -13.79 19.16
C GLU A 84 12.03 -15.21 19.31
N ASP A 85 13.23 -15.48 18.76
CA ASP A 85 13.84 -16.80 18.80
C ASP A 85 14.85 -16.97 19.93
N SER A 86 15.44 -15.88 20.42
CA SER A 86 16.61 -15.93 21.29
C SER A 86 16.49 -15.22 22.64
N MET A 87 15.44 -14.44 22.87
CA MET A 87 15.27 -13.67 24.11
C MET A 87 14.35 -14.37 25.11
N ALA A 88 14.62 -14.14 26.40
CA ALA A 88 13.62 -14.41 27.44
C ALA A 88 12.40 -13.50 27.20
N VAL A 89 11.22 -14.09 27.18
CA VAL A 89 9.97 -13.36 27.01
C VAL A 89 9.64 -12.64 28.31
N PRO A 90 9.39 -11.32 28.30
CA PRO A 90 8.98 -10.58 29.50
C PRO A 90 7.69 -11.12 30.12
N ASP A 91 7.48 -10.84 31.41
CA ASP A 91 6.24 -11.17 32.10
C ASP A 91 5.06 -10.49 31.38
N GLY A 92 3.96 -11.21 31.25
CA GLY A 92 2.76 -10.74 30.52
C GLY A 92 2.77 -11.01 29.01
N TYR A 93 3.89 -11.45 28.43
CA TYR A 93 3.99 -11.81 27.03
C TYR A 93 4.04 -13.33 26.82
N THR A 94 3.52 -13.78 25.69
CA THR A 94 3.63 -15.16 25.23
C THR A 94 4.53 -15.21 23.98
N ASN A 95 5.58 -16.04 24.00
CA ASN A 95 6.38 -16.28 22.81
C ASN A 95 5.56 -17.11 21.82
N ILE A 96 5.24 -16.52 20.66
CA ILE A 96 4.36 -17.13 19.68
C ILE A 96 5.01 -18.35 19.01
N ASN A 97 6.32 -18.36 18.82
CA ASN A 97 7.03 -19.46 18.19
C ASN A 97 7.00 -20.71 19.10
N THR A 98 7.20 -20.50 20.41
CA THR A 98 7.09 -21.59 21.39
C THR A 98 5.63 -22.08 21.53
N ALA A 99 4.67 -21.15 21.59
CA ALA A 99 3.25 -21.50 21.68
C ALA A 99 2.77 -22.28 20.43
N ALA A 100 3.26 -21.92 19.24
CA ALA A 100 2.92 -22.59 18.01
C ALA A 100 3.40 -24.06 17.96
N GLN A 101 4.53 -24.39 18.60
CA GLN A 101 5.05 -25.76 18.66
C GLN A 101 4.15 -26.71 19.46
N SER A 102 3.44 -26.19 20.45
CA SER A 102 2.49 -26.94 21.29
C SER A 102 1.04 -26.83 20.83
N ALA A 103 0.78 -26.06 19.77
CA ALA A 103 -0.57 -25.85 19.26
C ALA A 103 -1.10 -27.13 18.57
N GLY A 104 -2.38 -27.42 18.78
CA GLY A 104 -3.06 -28.48 18.07
C GLY A 104 -3.37 -28.12 16.61
N GLU A 105 -3.84 -29.08 15.86
CA GLU A 105 -4.27 -28.86 14.47
C GLU A 105 -5.46 -27.87 14.42
N VAL A 106 -5.35 -26.87 13.54
CA VAL A 106 -6.40 -25.86 13.36
C VAL A 106 -7.21 -26.18 12.11
N VAL A 107 -8.51 -26.36 12.27
CA VAL A 107 -9.43 -26.50 11.13
C VAL A 107 -9.59 -25.16 10.41
N PRO A 108 -9.33 -25.10 9.10
CA PRO A 108 -9.50 -23.87 8.34
C PRO A 108 -10.95 -23.39 8.35
N HIS A 109 -11.13 -22.11 8.60
CA HIS A 109 -12.46 -21.52 8.52
C HIS A 109 -12.79 -21.16 7.05
N PRO A 110 -14.00 -21.51 6.55
CA PRO A 110 -14.43 -21.08 5.22
C PRO A 110 -14.54 -19.55 5.16
N LEU A 111 -13.79 -18.95 4.24
CA LEU A 111 -13.76 -17.51 4.01
C LEU A 111 -14.59 -17.13 2.78
N LYS A 112 -15.23 -15.97 2.85
CA LYS A 112 -15.96 -15.37 1.73
C LYS A 112 -15.14 -14.22 1.13
N ILE A 113 -15.41 -13.92 -0.13
CA ILE A 113 -14.78 -12.79 -0.85
C ILE A 113 -15.04 -11.45 -0.14
N LYS A 114 -16.20 -11.31 0.51
CA LYS A 114 -16.61 -10.11 1.23
C LYS A 114 -16.05 -10.01 2.65
N ASP A 115 -15.53 -11.09 3.20
CA ASP A 115 -14.98 -11.06 4.55
C ASP A 115 -13.73 -10.16 4.55
N VAL A 116 -13.63 -9.29 5.56
CA VAL A 116 -12.44 -8.47 5.79
C VAL A 116 -11.34 -9.36 6.31
N GLY A 117 -10.19 -9.35 5.67
CA GLY A 117 -9.03 -10.15 6.07
C GLY A 117 -7.95 -9.34 6.76
N MET A 118 -7.89 -8.03 6.51
CA MET A 118 -6.92 -7.15 7.14
C MET A 118 -7.35 -5.70 7.15
N TYR A 119 -6.73 -4.91 8.02
CA TYR A 119 -6.76 -3.45 8.00
C TYR A 119 -5.38 -2.93 7.59
N ILE A 120 -5.35 -1.98 6.65
CA ILE A 120 -4.16 -1.22 6.28
C ILE A 120 -4.41 0.24 6.65
N TYR A 121 -3.49 0.83 7.40
CA TYR A 121 -3.64 2.21 7.84
C TYR A 121 -3.19 3.19 6.75
N THR A 122 -3.97 4.27 6.59
CA THR A 122 -3.66 5.37 5.68
C THR A 122 -3.49 6.66 6.49
N SER A 123 -2.60 7.54 6.04
CA SER A 123 -2.50 8.90 6.59
C SER A 123 -3.80 9.65 6.30
N GLY A 124 -4.52 10.03 7.35
CA GLY A 124 -5.70 10.86 7.20
C GLY A 124 -5.31 12.33 7.01
N THR A 125 -6.02 13.06 6.17
CA THR A 125 -5.90 14.53 6.06
C THR A 125 -6.18 15.27 7.37
N THR A 126 -6.68 14.59 8.38
CA THR A 126 -7.07 15.11 9.70
C THR A 126 -6.12 14.72 10.84
N GLY A 127 -4.94 14.16 10.55
CA GLY A 127 -3.87 13.88 11.52
C GLY A 127 -3.69 12.39 11.87
N LEU A 128 -4.65 11.72 12.51
CA LEU A 128 -4.47 10.32 12.95
C LEU A 128 -4.76 9.31 11.82
N PRO A 129 -4.01 8.19 11.74
CA PRO A 129 -4.21 7.17 10.71
C PRO A 129 -5.60 6.53 10.76
N LYS A 130 -6.18 6.24 9.58
CA LYS A 130 -7.47 5.56 9.41
C LYS A 130 -7.26 4.13 8.96
N ALA A 131 -8.00 3.19 9.53
CA ALA A 131 -7.96 1.78 9.17
C ALA A 131 -8.86 1.53 7.94
N ALA A 132 -8.25 1.32 6.78
CA ALA A 132 -8.94 0.93 5.55
C ALA A 132 -9.25 -0.57 5.58
N LEU A 133 -10.48 -0.93 5.23
CA LEU A 133 -10.93 -2.31 5.17
C LEU A 133 -10.40 -2.98 3.89
N ILE A 134 -9.70 -4.10 4.05
CA ILE A 134 -9.23 -4.90 2.93
C ILE A 134 -9.94 -6.25 2.96
N THR A 135 -10.89 -6.43 2.05
CA THR A 135 -11.58 -7.71 1.90
C THR A 135 -10.69 -8.75 1.20
N ASN A 136 -11.00 -10.03 1.40
CA ASN A 136 -10.31 -11.11 0.70
C ASN A 136 -10.39 -10.94 -0.82
N GLY A 137 -11.57 -10.52 -1.33
CA GLY A 137 -11.78 -10.28 -2.75
C GLY A 137 -10.87 -9.18 -3.30
N ARG A 138 -10.67 -8.12 -2.51
CA ARG A 138 -9.76 -7.04 -2.87
C ARG A 138 -8.30 -7.48 -2.87
N ALA A 139 -7.87 -8.21 -1.85
CA ALA A 139 -6.52 -8.74 -1.77
C ALA A 139 -6.22 -9.63 -3.00
N VAL A 140 -7.16 -10.50 -3.39
CA VAL A 140 -7.06 -11.32 -4.60
C VAL A 140 -7.00 -10.47 -5.87
N LYS A 141 -7.88 -9.47 -6.05
CA LYS A 141 -7.83 -8.59 -7.23
C LYS A 141 -6.50 -7.85 -7.35
N THR A 142 -6.00 -7.29 -6.24
CA THR A 142 -4.72 -6.57 -6.24
C THR A 142 -3.55 -7.50 -6.55
N SER A 143 -3.54 -8.71 -5.99
CA SER A 143 -2.52 -9.72 -6.31
C SER A 143 -2.54 -10.14 -7.78
N TYR A 144 -3.71 -10.27 -8.39
CA TYR A 144 -3.85 -10.50 -9.83
C TYR A 144 -3.25 -9.36 -10.64
N ALA A 145 -3.59 -8.13 -10.29
CA ALA A 145 -3.06 -6.96 -10.98
C ALA A 145 -1.53 -6.87 -10.84
N GLY A 146 -0.98 -7.11 -9.66
CA GLY A 146 0.46 -7.17 -9.43
C GLY A 146 1.14 -8.24 -10.28
N GLN A 147 0.59 -9.47 -10.29
CA GLN A 147 1.12 -10.55 -11.09
C GLN A 147 1.13 -10.23 -12.59
N PHE A 148 -0.02 -9.83 -13.16
CA PHE A 148 -0.17 -9.70 -14.61
C PHE A 148 0.23 -8.35 -15.18
N PHE A 149 -0.13 -7.26 -14.52
CA PHE A 149 0.15 -5.91 -15.01
C PHE A 149 1.44 -5.33 -14.40
N GLY A 150 1.73 -5.65 -13.14
CA GLY A 150 2.96 -5.21 -12.47
C GLY A 150 4.18 -5.97 -12.97
N PHE A 151 4.34 -7.18 -12.56
CA PHE A 151 5.58 -7.92 -12.75
C PHE A 151 5.58 -8.89 -13.94
N ARG A 152 4.41 -9.31 -14.44
CA ARG A 152 4.26 -10.51 -15.28
C ARG A 152 5.04 -11.68 -14.68
N ALA A 153 4.81 -11.88 -13.38
CA ALA A 153 5.56 -12.83 -12.58
C ALA A 153 5.32 -14.29 -13.04
N LYS A 154 6.38 -15.07 -13.02
CA LYS A 154 6.41 -16.50 -13.35
C LYS A 154 7.11 -17.26 -12.23
N GLN A 155 6.88 -18.55 -12.13
CA GLN A 155 7.47 -19.41 -11.09
C GLN A 155 8.99 -19.30 -10.97
N LYS A 156 9.71 -19.11 -12.09
CA LYS A 156 11.16 -18.97 -12.11
C LYS A 156 11.70 -17.62 -11.65
N ASP A 157 10.83 -16.65 -11.41
CA ASP A 157 11.23 -15.30 -11.02
C ASP A 157 11.58 -15.21 -9.53
N VAL A 158 12.41 -14.25 -9.21
CA VAL A 158 12.82 -13.91 -7.85
C VAL A 158 12.51 -12.43 -7.60
N LEU A 159 11.60 -12.16 -6.67
CA LEU A 159 11.29 -10.82 -6.20
C LEU A 159 12.26 -10.40 -5.09
N TYR A 160 12.91 -9.27 -5.24
CA TYR A 160 13.61 -8.59 -4.15
C TYR A 160 12.67 -7.59 -3.49
N LEU A 161 12.27 -7.85 -2.25
CA LEU A 161 11.23 -7.11 -1.53
C LEU A 161 11.83 -6.38 -0.33
N THR A 162 11.83 -5.05 -0.42
CA THR A 162 12.24 -4.12 0.64
C THR A 162 11.10 -3.20 1.08
N LEU A 163 9.99 -3.20 0.34
CA LEU A 163 8.82 -2.40 0.69
C LEU A 163 8.14 -2.96 1.93
N PRO A 164 7.65 -2.09 2.82
CA PRO A 164 6.98 -2.54 4.04
C PRO A 164 5.76 -3.43 3.74
N LEU A 165 5.67 -4.55 4.43
CA LEU A 165 4.55 -5.50 4.32
C LEU A 165 3.25 -4.97 4.96
N TYR A 166 3.33 -3.94 5.78
CA TYR A 166 2.14 -3.26 6.29
C TYR A 166 1.52 -2.26 5.30
N HIS A 167 2.10 -2.11 4.09
CA HIS A 167 1.54 -1.30 3.00
C HIS A 167 1.08 -2.15 1.82
N ALA A 168 0.00 -1.70 1.16
CA ALA A 168 -0.61 -2.42 0.04
C ALA A 168 0.37 -2.70 -1.12
N THR A 169 1.29 -1.78 -1.42
CA THR A 169 2.27 -1.96 -2.51
C THR A 169 3.27 -3.08 -2.20
N GLY A 170 3.76 -3.16 -0.97
CA GLY A 170 4.66 -4.25 -0.54
C GLY A 170 3.93 -5.59 -0.46
N LEU A 171 2.81 -5.62 0.25
CA LEU A 171 2.08 -6.83 0.56
C LEU A 171 1.24 -7.36 -0.62
N LEU A 172 0.29 -6.55 -1.10
CA LEU A 172 -0.74 -7.04 -2.02
C LEU A 172 -0.27 -7.00 -3.48
N TRP A 173 0.42 -5.91 -3.87
CA TRP A 173 0.90 -5.75 -5.23
C TRP A 173 2.15 -6.59 -5.49
N SER A 174 3.17 -6.48 -4.62
CA SER A 174 4.46 -7.13 -4.84
C SER A 174 4.45 -8.58 -4.37
N TRP A 175 4.36 -8.80 -3.05
CA TRP A 175 4.47 -10.16 -2.50
C TRP A 175 3.33 -11.08 -2.95
N ALA A 176 2.08 -10.69 -2.75
CA ALA A 176 0.96 -11.55 -3.10
C ALA A 176 0.83 -11.77 -4.62
N GLY A 177 1.23 -10.78 -5.43
CA GLY A 177 1.33 -10.95 -6.89
C GLY A 177 2.37 -11.99 -7.29
N CYS A 178 3.49 -12.06 -6.59
CA CYS A 178 4.54 -13.05 -6.82
C CYS A 178 4.19 -14.42 -6.23
N LEU A 179 3.58 -14.47 -5.05
CA LEU A 179 3.06 -15.71 -4.45
C LEU A 179 2.11 -16.45 -5.40
N ARG A 180 1.20 -15.73 -6.04
CA ARG A 180 0.28 -16.31 -7.04
C ARG A 180 0.98 -16.97 -8.22
N ALA A 181 2.13 -16.46 -8.60
CA ALA A 181 2.94 -17.03 -9.68
C ALA A 181 3.80 -18.20 -9.23
N GLY A 182 3.86 -18.52 -7.94
CA GLY A 182 4.81 -19.47 -7.36
C GLY A 182 6.25 -18.97 -7.42
N ALA A 183 6.46 -17.66 -7.51
CA ALA A 183 7.78 -17.05 -7.57
C ALA A 183 8.44 -16.98 -6.19
N THR A 184 9.76 -17.00 -6.16
CA THR A 184 10.54 -16.81 -4.92
C THR A 184 10.51 -15.36 -4.49
N THR A 185 10.45 -15.11 -3.19
CA THR A 185 10.60 -13.76 -2.62
C THR A 185 11.78 -13.72 -1.66
N VAL A 186 12.71 -12.80 -1.90
CA VAL A 186 13.77 -12.43 -0.96
C VAL A 186 13.27 -11.25 -0.16
N ILE A 187 13.03 -11.46 1.12
CA ILE A 187 12.49 -10.46 2.03
C ILE A 187 13.66 -9.78 2.73
N LYS A 188 13.69 -8.45 2.68
CA LYS A 188 14.60 -7.63 3.48
C LYS A 188 13.79 -6.86 4.52
N GLU A 189 14.32 -6.79 5.71
CA GLU A 189 13.70 -6.04 6.81
C GLU A 189 13.48 -4.58 6.41
N LYS A 190 14.51 -3.95 5.82
CA LYS A 190 14.46 -2.57 5.33
C LYS A 190 15.32 -2.39 4.10
N PHE A 191 15.09 -1.29 3.40
CA PHE A 191 15.89 -0.89 2.24
C PHE A 191 17.27 -0.35 2.69
N SER A 192 18.31 -0.74 1.96
CA SER A 192 19.67 -0.18 2.05
C SER A 192 20.21 0.06 0.66
N ALA A 193 20.54 1.30 0.33
CA ALA A 193 21.06 1.65 -1.00
C ALA A 193 22.45 1.02 -1.29
N SER A 194 23.28 0.85 -0.25
CA SER A 194 24.61 0.24 -0.38
C SER A 194 24.56 -1.28 -0.54
N GLU A 195 23.57 -1.95 0.08
CA GLU A 195 23.41 -3.40 0.00
C GLU A 195 22.57 -3.86 -1.19
N PHE A 196 21.81 -2.94 -1.81
CA PHE A 196 20.83 -3.28 -2.82
C PHE A 196 21.41 -4.10 -3.97
N TRP A 197 22.42 -3.59 -4.67
CA TRP A 197 22.99 -4.26 -5.82
C TRP A 197 23.77 -5.55 -5.47
N PRO A 198 24.58 -5.60 -4.39
CA PRO A 198 25.13 -6.85 -3.89
C PRO A 198 24.08 -7.93 -3.63
N ASP A 199 23.00 -7.59 -2.96
CA ASP A 199 21.91 -8.53 -2.67
C ASP A 199 21.15 -8.97 -3.92
N VAL A 200 20.81 -8.03 -4.80
CA VAL A 200 20.14 -8.33 -6.09
C VAL A 200 20.95 -9.34 -6.90
N ARG A 201 22.28 -9.17 -6.93
CA ARG A 201 23.20 -10.12 -7.60
C ARG A 201 23.27 -11.46 -6.87
N LYS A 202 23.50 -11.44 -5.56
CA LYS A 202 23.61 -12.64 -4.71
C LYS A 202 22.39 -13.55 -4.86
N HIS A 203 21.21 -12.96 -4.84
CA HIS A 203 19.95 -13.70 -4.90
C HIS A 203 19.42 -13.87 -6.33
N LYS A 204 20.15 -13.38 -7.35
CA LYS A 204 19.75 -13.44 -8.77
C LYS A 204 18.34 -12.88 -8.96
N ALA A 205 18.02 -11.79 -8.29
CA ALA A 205 16.69 -11.17 -8.35
C ALA A 205 16.36 -10.73 -9.78
N THR A 206 15.14 -11.05 -10.21
CA THR A 206 14.62 -10.71 -11.55
C THR A 206 13.56 -9.64 -11.51
N MET A 207 13.01 -9.36 -10.32
CA MET A 207 11.95 -8.38 -10.09
C MET A 207 12.25 -7.55 -8.84
N PHE A 208 11.84 -6.28 -8.85
CA PHE A 208 11.96 -5.39 -7.72
C PHE A 208 10.69 -4.55 -7.56
N GLY A 209 10.13 -4.53 -6.34
CA GLY A 209 9.03 -3.65 -5.96
C GLY A 209 9.58 -2.32 -5.42
N TYR A 210 9.18 -1.18 -5.99
CA TYR A 210 9.73 0.12 -5.61
C TYR A 210 8.68 1.15 -5.19
N VAL A 211 9.11 2.15 -4.45
CA VAL A 211 8.56 3.51 -4.43
C VAL A 211 9.63 4.45 -4.97
N GLY A 212 9.22 5.54 -5.63
CA GLY A 212 10.14 6.42 -6.36
C GLY A 212 11.34 6.91 -5.57
N GLU A 213 11.16 7.10 -4.25
CA GLU A 213 12.21 7.51 -3.35
C GLU A 213 13.36 6.49 -3.27
N LEU A 214 13.08 5.18 -3.34
CA LEU A 214 14.13 4.15 -3.38
C LEU A 214 14.97 4.26 -4.65
N CYS A 215 14.33 4.54 -5.79
CA CYS A 215 15.02 4.78 -7.04
C CYS A 215 15.92 6.03 -6.95
N ARG A 216 15.45 7.09 -6.26
CA ARG A 216 16.24 8.30 -6.01
C ARG A 216 17.47 8.00 -5.15
N TYR A 217 17.32 7.21 -4.09
CA TYR A 217 18.47 6.80 -3.26
C TYR A 217 19.49 6.00 -4.06
N LEU A 218 19.06 5.08 -4.92
CA LEU A 218 19.96 4.33 -5.80
C LEU A 218 20.70 5.23 -6.79
N MET A 219 20.03 6.27 -7.31
CA MET A 219 20.65 7.27 -8.21
C MET A 219 21.72 8.11 -7.51
N ASN A 220 21.57 8.35 -6.20
CA ASN A 220 22.53 9.13 -5.41
C ASN A 220 23.81 8.34 -5.05
N VAL A 221 23.82 7.02 -5.19
CA VAL A 221 25.05 6.21 -5.05
C VAL A 221 25.95 6.50 -6.25
N ALA A 222 27.26 6.63 -6.00
CA ALA A 222 28.24 6.88 -7.06
C ALA A 222 28.17 5.77 -8.13
N PRO A 223 28.23 6.12 -9.44
CA PRO A 223 28.27 5.13 -10.50
C PRO A 223 29.47 4.21 -10.39
N ASN A 224 29.31 2.94 -10.75
CA ASN A 224 30.39 1.97 -10.84
C ASN A 224 30.15 1.00 -12.01
N ASP A 225 31.18 0.24 -12.38
CA ASP A 225 31.17 -0.67 -13.53
C ASP A 225 30.15 -1.83 -13.35
N ASP A 226 29.76 -2.13 -12.11
CA ASP A 226 28.77 -3.18 -11.80
C ASP A 226 27.32 -2.71 -11.80
N ASP A 227 27.04 -1.45 -12.09
CA ASP A 227 25.66 -0.91 -12.08
C ASP A 227 24.71 -1.69 -13.00
N GLN A 228 25.23 -2.30 -14.06
CA GLN A 228 24.47 -3.10 -15.02
C GLN A 228 24.60 -4.61 -14.83
N ASN A 229 25.41 -5.05 -13.88
CA ASN A 229 25.67 -6.46 -13.62
C ASN A 229 24.59 -7.06 -12.72
N HIS A 230 23.40 -7.29 -13.27
CA HIS A 230 22.28 -7.89 -12.57
C HIS A 230 21.26 -8.54 -13.54
N GLN A 231 20.25 -9.24 -13.00
CA GLN A 231 19.24 -9.96 -13.77
C GLN A 231 17.82 -9.34 -13.65
N LEU A 232 17.69 -8.12 -13.11
CA LEU A 232 16.41 -7.46 -13.03
C LEU A 232 15.80 -7.25 -14.43
N ARG A 233 14.65 -7.85 -14.69
CA ARG A 233 13.93 -7.76 -15.95
C ARG A 233 12.76 -6.78 -15.91
N VAL A 234 12.25 -6.49 -14.71
CA VAL A 234 11.16 -5.55 -14.47
C VAL A 234 11.22 -5.02 -13.05
N ILE A 235 10.94 -3.74 -12.92
CA ILE A 235 10.60 -3.14 -11.65
C ILE A 235 9.17 -2.60 -11.72
N SER A 236 8.43 -2.66 -10.62
CA SER A 236 7.05 -2.18 -10.56
C SER A 236 6.77 -1.53 -9.23
N GLY A 237 6.18 -0.34 -9.28
CA GLY A 237 5.90 0.45 -8.09
C GLY A 237 5.20 1.75 -8.42
N ASN A 238 5.38 2.75 -7.60
CA ASN A 238 4.74 4.06 -7.75
C ASN A 238 5.67 5.21 -7.37
N GLY A 239 5.42 6.39 -7.95
CA GLY A 239 6.08 7.63 -7.61
C GLY A 239 7.48 7.79 -8.19
N LEU A 240 7.83 7.10 -9.29
CA LEU A 240 9.10 7.34 -9.98
C LEU A 240 9.03 8.67 -10.74
N ARG A 241 9.82 9.63 -10.27
CA ARG A 241 9.84 10.98 -10.83
C ARG A 241 10.25 11.01 -12.31
N PRO A 242 9.58 11.83 -13.15
CA PRO A 242 9.90 11.93 -14.58
C PRO A 242 11.35 12.31 -14.85
N ASP A 243 11.93 13.22 -14.05
CA ASP A 243 13.29 13.75 -14.20
C ASP A 243 14.40 12.71 -14.00
N ILE A 244 14.12 11.66 -13.23
CA ILE A 244 15.08 10.58 -13.00
C ILE A 244 14.76 9.30 -13.77
N TRP A 245 13.57 9.15 -14.34
CA TRP A 245 13.09 7.91 -14.95
C TRP A 245 14.05 7.37 -16.03
N GLU A 246 14.33 8.19 -17.05
CA GLU A 246 15.19 7.77 -18.14
C GLU A 246 16.64 7.59 -17.69
N LYS A 247 17.13 8.45 -16.80
CA LYS A 247 18.47 8.34 -16.22
C LYS A 247 18.63 7.04 -15.42
N PHE A 248 17.64 6.70 -14.61
CA PHE A 248 17.61 5.47 -13.83
C PHE A 248 17.57 4.24 -14.74
N GLN A 249 16.68 4.24 -15.72
CA GLN A 249 16.54 3.16 -16.69
C GLN A 249 17.80 2.92 -17.48
N THR A 250 18.48 3.99 -17.93
CA THR A 250 19.71 3.93 -18.71
C THR A 250 20.89 3.48 -17.86
N ARG A 251 21.10 4.09 -16.70
CA ARG A 251 22.22 3.78 -15.79
C ARG A 251 22.22 2.30 -15.40
N PHE A 252 21.09 1.82 -14.92
CA PHE A 252 20.95 0.45 -14.44
C PHE A 252 20.46 -0.53 -15.50
N LYS A 253 20.28 -0.08 -16.74
CA LYS A 253 19.81 -0.91 -17.86
C LYS A 253 18.57 -1.75 -17.53
N ILE A 254 17.60 -1.14 -16.85
CA ILE A 254 16.35 -1.82 -16.47
C ILE A 254 15.46 -1.99 -17.70
N PRO A 255 15.15 -3.22 -18.14
CA PRO A 255 14.41 -3.43 -19.39
C PRO A 255 12.96 -2.90 -19.32
N LYS A 256 12.31 -2.98 -18.16
CA LYS A 256 10.91 -2.56 -17.98
C LYS A 256 10.68 -1.91 -16.64
N ILE A 257 10.18 -0.68 -16.69
CA ILE A 257 9.64 0.04 -15.54
C ILE A 257 8.12 0.08 -15.71
N ARG A 258 7.38 -0.28 -14.66
CA ARG A 258 5.92 -0.25 -14.64
C ARG A 258 5.46 0.56 -13.45
N GLU A 259 4.77 1.64 -13.77
CA GLU A 259 4.23 2.55 -12.76
C GLU A 259 2.82 2.13 -12.39
N LEU A 260 2.53 2.11 -11.09
CA LEU A 260 1.22 1.91 -10.51
C LEU A 260 0.73 3.25 -9.94
N TYR A 261 -0.50 3.61 -10.21
CA TYR A 261 -1.24 4.57 -9.41
C TYR A 261 -2.40 3.86 -8.72
N GLY A 262 -2.58 4.10 -7.45
CA GLY A 262 -3.70 3.56 -6.70
C GLY A 262 -3.63 3.95 -5.23
N ALA A 263 -4.81 4.10 -4.66
CA ALA A 263 -4.97 4.35 -3.25
C ALA A 263 -5.18 3.04 -2.48
N THR A 264 -4.89 3.07 -1.17
CA THR A 264 -5.16 1.94 -0.27
C THR A 264 -6.64 1.54 -0.28
N GLU A 265 -7.53 2.40 -0.62
CA GLU A 265 -8.97 2.21 -0.80
C GLU A 265 -9.32 1.32 -2.01
N GLY A 266 -8.41 1.15 -2.96
CA GLY A 266 -8.49 0.19 -4.07
C GLY A 266 -9.46 0.53 -5.18
N VAL A 267 -9.94 1.75 -5.24
CA VAL A 267 -10.81 2.25 -6.31
C VAL A 267 -9.99 3.10 -7.26
N GLY A 268 -10.16 2.91 -8.58
CA GLY A 268 -9.52 3.75 -9.59
C GLY A 268 -8.02 3.48 -9.81
N ALA A 269 -7.53 2.27 -9.56
CA ALA A 269 -6.13 1.95 -9.83
C ALA A 269 -5.80 2.01 -11.34
N LEU A 270 -4.66 2.61 -11.68
CA LEU A 270 -4.13 2.73 -13.03
C LEU A 270 -2.76 2.07 -13.11
N VAL A 271 -2.39 1.55 -14.26
CA VAL A 271 -1.07 0.94 -14.47
C VAL A 271 -0.48 1.36 -15.79
N ASN A 272 0.68 1.96 -15.74
CA ASN A 272 1.50 2.26 -16.90
C ASN A 272 2.34 1.03 -17.27
N THR A 273 1.75 0.14 -18.05
CA THR A 273 2.42 -1.09 -18.52
C THR A 273 3.37 -0.86 -19.67
N HIS A 274 3.32 0.31 -20.30
CA HIS A 274 4.13 0.68 -21.47
C HIS A 274 5.48 1.30 -21.08
N GLY A 275 5.66 1.70 -19.82
CA GLY A 275 6.89 2.37 -19.37
C GLY A 275 7.05 3.78 -19.93
N ARG A 276 5.93 4.51 -20.12
CA ARG A 276 5.99 5.91 -20.57
C ARG A 276 6.38 6.79 -19.39
N PRO A 277 7.52 7.49 -19.43
CA PRO A 277 7.99 8.32 -18.34
C PRO A 277 6.96 9.36 -17.88
N GLY A 278 6.81 9.52 -16.57
CA GLY A 278 5.90 10.49 -15.96
C GLY A 278 4.41 10.14 -16.01
N MET A 279 4.02 9.08 -16.72
CA MET A 279 2.63 8.67 -16.80
C MET A 279 2.31 7.60 -15.76
N VAL A 280 1.15 7.72 -15.10
CA VAL A 280 0.66 6.71 -14.14
C VAL A 280 -0.23 5.65 -14.78
N GLY A 281 -0.78 5.93 -15.95
CA GLY A 281 -1.63 5.00 -16.69
C GLY A 281 -2.51 5.71 -17.70
N ARG A 282 -3.52 4.99 -18.17
CA ARG A 282 -4.55 5.53 -19.06
C ARG A 282 -5.90 5.49 -18.39
N TYR A 283 -6.81 6.37 -18.80
CA TYR A 283 -8.21 6.27 -18.43
C TYR A 283 -8.74 4.84 -18.58
N MET A 284 -9.38 4.38 -17.56
CA MET A 284 -10.15 3.14 -17.59
C MET A 284 -11.65 3.49 -17.60
N ARG A 285 -12.46 2.58 -18.13
CA ARG A 285 -13.91 2.73 -18.06
C ARG A 285 -14.35 2.89 -16.58
N GLY A 286 -15.16 3.92 -16.32
CA GLY A 286 -15.61 4.26 -14.97
C GLY A 286 -14.58 5.07 -14.17
N SER A 287 -13.59 5.71 -14.81
CA SER A 287 -12.74 6.71 -14.17
C SER A 287 -12.71 8.01 -14.97
N LEU A 288 -12.62 9.14 -14.30
CA LEU A 288 -12.61 10.48 -14.89
C LEU A 288 -11.64 11.39 -14.12
N VAL A 289 -11.17 12.43 -14.81
CA VAL A 289 -10.59 13.62 -14.16
C VAL A 289 -11.57 14.76 -14.41
N VAL A 290 -12.11 15.32 -13.34
CA VAL A 290 -13.14 16.37 -13.41
C VAL A 290 -12.58 17.70 -12.98
N LYS A 291 -13.14 18.78 -13.51
CA LYS A 291 -12.80 20.15 -13.14
C LYS A 291 -13.08 20.34 -11.64
N CYS A 292 -12.13 20.96 -10.96
CA CYS A 292 -12.23 21.26 -9.53
C CYS A 292 -11.47 22.54 -9.20
N ASP A 293 -11.73 23.07 -8.03
CA ASP A 293 -10.82 24.01 -7.40
C ASP A 293 -9.55 23.24 -7.00
N LEU A 294 -8.41 23.64 -7.47
CA LEU A 294 -7.15 22.93 -7.25
C LEU A 294 -6.59 23.06 -5.82
N GLU A 295 -7.04 24.04 -5.06
CA GLU A 295 -6.63 24.24 -3.65
C GLU A 295 -7.45 23.33 -2.71
N THR A 296 -8.76 23.32 -2.93
CA THR A 296 -9.71 22.62 -2.04
C THR A 296 -10.07 21.22 -2.54
N GLY A 297 -9.85 20.94 -3.83
CA GLY A 297 -10.31 19.72 -4.49
C GLY A 297 -11.81 19.65 -4.69
N GLU A 298 -12.55 20.74 -4.40
CA GLU A 298 -14.01 20.75 -4.56
C GLU A 298 -14.38 20.73 -6.06
N PRO A 299 -15.21 19.77 -6.50
CA PRO A 299 -15.61 19.65 -7.90
C PRO A 299 -16.44 20.85 -8.36
N ILE A 300 -16.12 21.35 -9.54
CA ILE A 300 -16.93 22.38 -10.21
C ILE A 300 -18.06 21.71 -10.95
N ARG A 301 -19.30 22.16 -10.68
CA ARG A 301 -20.50 21.65 -11.32
C ARG A 301 -21.07 22.67 -12.31
N ASN A 302 -21.60 22.18 -13.42
CA ASN A 302 -22.27 22.98 -14.44
C ASN A 302 -23.68 23.46 -13.98
N SER A 303 -24.38 24.17 -14.84
CA SER A 303 -25.74 24.70 -14.53
C SER A 303 -26.79 23.63 -14.26
N GLU A 304 -26.55 22.39 -14.68
CA GLU A 304 -27.42 21.24 -14.45
C GLU A 304 -27.06 20.49 -13.15
N GLY A 305 -25.98 20.90 -12.48
CA GLY A 305 -25.51 20.31 -11.22
C GLY A 305 -24.52 19.16 -11.40
N TYR A 306 -24.06 18.85 -12.61
CA TYR A 306 -23.13 17.76 -12.89
C TYR A 306 -21.68 18.24 -13.06
N CYS A 307 -20.73 17.36 -12.77
CA CYS A 307 -19.31 17.64 -12.99
C CYS A 307 -18.96 17.53 -14.48
N GLU A 308 -17.92 18.26 -14.88
CA GLU A 308 -17.39 18.21 -16.25
C GLU A 308 -15.97 17.63 -16.24
N SER A 309 -15.67 16.82 -17.26
CA SER A 309 -14.28 16.36 -17.49
C SER A 309 -13.38 17.53 -17.85
N VAL A 310 -12.12 17.45 -17.43
CA VAL A 310 -11.06 18.37 -17.87
C VAL A 310 -10.72 18.15 -19.35
N ASP A 311 -10.23 19.18 -20.01
CA ASP A 311 -9.68 19.09 -21.36
C ASP A 311 -8.25 18.47 -21.36
N ILE A 312 -7.72 18.18 -22.56
CA ILE A 312 -6.35 17.69 -22.72
C ILE A 312 -5.38 18.79 -22.29
N GLY A 313 -4.43 18.46 -21.43
CA GLY A 313 -3.46 19.37 -20.83
C GLY A 313 -3.92 19.94 -19.48
N GLU A 314 -5.18 19.79 -19.10
CA GLU A 314 -5.68 20.29 -17.84
C GLU A 314 -5.54 19.28 -16.70
N THR A 315 -5.40 19.84 -15.49
CA THR A 315 -5.36 19.11 -14.22
C THR A 315 -6.72 19.22 -13.52
N GLY A 316 -7.14 18.13 -12.84
CA GLY A 316 -8.37 18.11 -12.08
C GLY A 316 -8.40 16.94 -11.11
N LEU A 317 -9.52 16.81 -10.41
CA LEU A 317 -9.74 15.76 -9.42
C LEU A 317 -10.00 14.41 -10.10
N PHE A 318 -9.22 13.40 -9.73
CA PHE A 318 -9.45 12.03 -10.20
C PHE A 318 -10.55 11.35 -9.40
N ILE A 319 -11.54 10.85 -10.11
CA ILE A 319 -12.70 10.16 -9.53
C ILE A 319 -12.95 8.82 -10.22
N SER A 320 -13.62 7.91 -9.52
CA SER A 320 -13.96 6.59 -10.06
C SER A 320 -15.38 6.18 -9.71
N GLU A 321 -16.13 5.70 -10.72
CA GLU A 321 -17.51 5.26 -10.57
C GLU A 321 -17.58 4.03 -9.65
N LEU A 322 -18.44 4.09 -8.64
CA LEU A 322 -18.74 2.96 -7.77
C LEU A 322 -19.76 2.05 -8.43
N SER A 323 -19.46 0.77 -8.45
CA SER A 323 -20.30 -0.25 -9.08
C SER A 323 -20.17 -1.59 -8.37
N LYS A 324 -20.94 -2.61 -8.80
CA LYS A 324 -20.80 -3.98 -8.28
C LYS A 324 -19.39 -4.58 -8.48
N LEU A 325 -18.62 -4.07 -9.44
CA LEU A 325 -17.26 -4.54 -9.75
C LEU A 325 -16.16 -3.63 -9.17
N ALA A 326 -16.48 -2.35 -8.93
CA ALA A 326 -15.61 -1.35 -8.34
C ALA A 326 -16.22 -0.87 -7.02
N THR A 327 -15.99 -1.64 -5.97
CA THR A 327 -16.55 -1.38 -4.63
C THR A 327 -15.52 -0.60 -3.80
N PHE A 328 -16.03 0.33 -3.00
CA PHE A 328 -15.28 0.97 -1.93
C PHE A 328 -15.70 0.31 -0.61
N GLU A 329 -14.81 -0.43 0.00
CA GLU A 329 -15.08 -1.13 1.26
C GLU A 329 -15.12 -0.18 2.47
N GLY A 330 -14.53 0.99 2.35
CA GLY A 330 -14.53 2.02 3.37
C GLY A 330 -13.41 1.91 4.39
N TYR A 331 -13.56 2.70 5.42
CA TYR A 331 -12.74 2.67 6.63
C TYR A 331 -13.61 2.16 7.79
N LEU A 332 -12.98 1.78 8.91
CA LEU A 332 -13.72 1.54 10.15
C LEU A 332 -14.55 2.77 10.56
N ASP A 333 -13.99 3.97 10.36
CA ASP A 333 -14.71 5.24 10.50
C ASP A 333 -15.67 5.43 9.31
N LYS A 334 -16.98 5.28 9.58
CA LYS A 334 -18.03 5.47 8.59
C LYS A 334 -18.15 6.91 8.10
N GLN A 335 -17.88 7.91 8.97
CA GLN A 335 -17.94 9.31 8.55
C GLN A 335 -16.81 9.63 7.57
N ALA A 336 -15.60 9.14 7.83
CA ALA A 336 -14.49 9.24 6.91
C ALA A 336 -14.77 8.54 5.58
N SER A 337 -15.46 7.39 5.61
CA SER A 337 -15.88 6.68 4.41
C SER A 337 -16.86 7.49 3.57
N ASN A 338 -17.89 8.06 4.20
CA ASN A 338 -18.91 8.84 3.51
C ASN A 338 -18.33 10.08 2.82
N LYS A 339 -17.32 10.73 3.40
CA LYS A 339 -16.63 11.89 2.80
C LYS A 339 -15.91 11.56 1.48
N LYS A 340 -15.64 10.28 1.21
CA LYS A 340 -15.02 9.82 -0.03
C LYS A 340 -16.02 9.49 -1.13
N ILE A 341 -17.33 9.55 -0.84
CA ILE A 341 -18.38 9.21 -1.79
C ILE A 341 -19.04 10.50 -2.29
N MET A 342 -19.10 10.65 -3.60
CA MET A 342 -19.80 11.74 -4.29
C MET A 342 -21.05 11.19 -4.97
N ALA A 343 -22.16 11.88 -4.82
CA ALA A 343 -23.41 11.55 -5.49
C ALA A 343 -23.69 12.52 -6.65
N ASP A 344 -24.50 12.06 -7.61
CA ASP A 344 -25.01 12.86 -8.72
C ASP A 344 -23.89 13.61 -9.46
N VAL A 345 -22.85 12.87 -9.87
CA VAL A 345 -21.62 13.43 -10.46
C VAL A 345 -21.78 13.67 -11.95
N MET A 346 -22.19 12.66 -12.70
CA MET A 346 -22.40 12.73 -14.16
C MET A 346 -23.86 12.61 -14.55
N LYS A 347 -24.68 12.09 -13.66
CA LYS A 347 -26.14 11.91 -13.82
C LYS A 347 -26.78 11.63 -12.46
N ASP A 348 -28.11 11.79 -12.40
CA ASP A 348 -28.87 11.47 -11.19
C ASP A 348 -28.68 10.03 -10.74
N GLY A 349 -28.43 9.85 -9.45
CA GLY A 349 -28.30 8.55 -8.77
C GLY A 349 -26.98 7.83 -9.01
N ASP A 350 -26.02 8.40 -9.73
CA ASP A 350 -24.69 7.79 -9.80
C ASP A 350 -23.88 8.09 -8.53
N THR A 351 -22.91 7.23 -8.25
CA THR A 351 -22.03 7.38 -7.11
C THR A 351 -20.57 7.17 -7.52
N TRP A 352 -19.72 8.07 -7.06
CA TRP A 352 -18.31 8.10 -7.42
C TRP A 352 -17.43 8.19 -6.18
N PHE A 353 -16.26 7.58 -6.27
CA PHE A 353 -15.22 7.67 -5.26
C PHE A 353 -14.33 8.87 -5.56
N ASN A 354 -14.15 9.74 -4.56
CA ASN A 354 -13.20 10.84 -4.58
C ASN A 354 -11.83 10.35 -4.11
N SER A 355 -10.86 10.29 -5.00
CA SER A 355 -9.50 9.88 -4.65
C SER A 355 -8.82 10.87 -3.71
N GLY A 356 -9.09 12.16 -3.86
CA GLY A 356 -8.36 13.25 -3.27
C GLY A 356 -7.03 13.54 -3.97
N ASP A 357 -6.84 13.02 -5.16
CA ASP A 357 -5.62 13.21 -5.96
C ASP A 357 -5.94 14.00 -7.23
N LEU A 358 -5.03 14.90 -7.59
CA LEU A 358 -5.07 15.68 -8.82
C LEU A 358 -4.26 15.00 -9.90
N LEU A 359 -4.88 14.74 -11.04
CA LEU A 359 -4.22 14.17 -12.21
C LEU A 359 -4.35 15.11 -13.41
N THR A 360 -3.33 15.13 -14.27
CA THR A 360 -3.34 15.84 -15.53
C THR A 360 -3.72 14.89 -16.65
N ARG A 361 -4.67 15.31 -17.51
CA ARG A 361 -5.09 14.56 -18.69
C ARG A 361 -4.18 14.89 -19.86
N HIS A 362 -3.67 13.86 -20.54
CA HIS A 362 -2.87 13.98 -21.74
C HIS A 362 -3.55 13.33 -22.95
N GLU A 363 -2.97 13.54 -24.14
CA GLU A 363 -3.43 12.89 -25.36
C GLU A 363 -3.48 11.36 -25.22
N ASN A 364 -4.34 10.72 -26.02
CA ASN A 364 -4.54 9.27 -26.03
C ASN A 364 -4.94 8.71 -24.67
N ASN A 365 -5.65 9.50 -23.85
CA ASN A 365 -6.16 9.14 -22.53
C ASN A 365 -5.07 8.81 -21.50
N TRP A 366 -3.85 9.28 -21.68
CA TRP A 366 -2.82 9.16 -20.65
C TRP A 366 -3.08 10.13 -19.51
N LEU A 367 -2.65 9.69 -18.31
CA LEU A 367 -2.74 10.47 -17.08
C LEU A 367 -1.37 10.54 -16.41
N SER A 368 -1.01 11.71 -15.90
CA SER A 368 0.11 11.90 -14.98
C SER A 368 -0.40 12.35 -13.62
N PHE A 369 0.31 11.99 -12.55
CA PHE A 369 0.04 12.49 -11.22
C PHE A 369 0.53 13.94 -11.13
N ALA A 370 -0.32 14.83 -10.64
CA ALA A 370 0.03 16.24 -10.43
C ALA A 370 0.30 16.50 -8.94
N ASP A 371 -0.67 16.24 -8.07
CA ASP A 371 -0.53 16.45 -6.63
C ASP A 371 -1.65 15.75 -5.84
N ARG A 372 -1.59 15.85 -4.52
CA ARG A 372 -2.66 15.47 -3.62
C ARG A 372 -3.37 16.72 -3.12
N VAL A 373 -4.70 16.69 -3.09
CA VAL A 373 -5.49 17.78 -2.52
C VAL A 373 -5.09 18.02 -1.06
N GLY A 374 -4.72 19.26 -0.73
CA GLY A 374 -4.25 19.65 0.59
C GLY A 374 -2.75 19.56 0.82
N ASP A 375 -1.98 18.97 -0.10
CA ASP A 375 -0.52 18.93 -0.04
C ASP A 375 0.13 20.08 -0.86
N THR A 376 -0.66 20.81 -1.63
CA THR A 376 -0.24 22.05 -2.28
C THR A 376 -0.11 23.19 -1.26
N TYR A 377 0.97 23.95 -1.32
CA TYR A 377 1.11 25.17 -0.52
C TYR A 377 1.26 26.39 -1.43
N ARG A 378 0.86 27.56 -0.92
CA ARG A 378 0.92 28.81 -1.68
C ARG A 378 2.27 29.51 -1.45
N TRP A 379 3.03 29.72 -2.52
CA TRP A 379 4.26 30.49 -2.50
C TRP A 379 4.17 31.67 -3.49
N LYS A 380 4.31 32.89 -3.03
CA LYS A 380 4.23 34.14 -3.84
C LYS A 380 2.98 34.20 -4.74
N SER A 381 1.84 33.80 -4.21
CA SER A 381 0.53 33.75 -4.90
C SER A 381 0.39 32.66 -5.99
N GLU A 382 1.34 31.74 -6.10
CA GLU A 382 1.24 30.55 -6.95
C GLU A 382 1.09 29.30 -6.10
N ASN A 383 0.31 28.33 -6.58
CA ASN A 383 0.20 27.01 -5.98
C ASN A 383 1.44 26.21 -6.33
N VAL A 384 2.17 25.77 -5.33
CA VAL A 384 3.37 24.95 -5.47
C VAL A 384 3.03 23.54 -5.00
N SER A 385 3.23 22.57 -5.90
CA SER A 385 3.10 21.16 -5.57
C SER A 385 4.22 20.73 -4.62
N THR A 386 3.91 19.86 -3.67
CA THR A 386 4.93 19.22 -2.84
C THR A 386 5.83 18.27 -3.64
N MET A 387 5.50 18.04 -4.92
CA MET A 387 6.27 17.22 -5.86
C MET A 387 7.30 18.03 -6.65
N GLU A 388 7.23 19.37 -6.66
CA GLU A 388 8.21 20.26 -7.26
C GLU A 388 9.37 20.57 -6.28
#